data_288ffaa636543f57c7935630e1678b46
#
_entry.id   288ffaa636543f57c7935630e1678b46
#
_cell.length_a   1.000
_cell.length_b   1.000
_cell.length_c   1.000
_cell.angle_alpha   90.00
_cell.angle_beta   90.00
_cell.angle_gamma   90.00
#
_symmetry.space_group_name_H-M   'P 1'
#
loop_
_entity.id
_entity.type
_entity.pdbx_description
1 polymer ?
#
loop_
_entity_poly.entity_id
_entity_poly.type
_entity_poly.pdbx_seq_one_letter_code
_entity_poly.pdbx_strand_id
1 'polypeptide(L)'
;MNDASFAAFRNALAAGRGTIVVRERVADLDTPVGAFLKLTGGAQPNAFLLESIEGGAARGRYSAIGLAPDLVWRCRGGKAEINRHALSAPHGFAPEDGPALESLRRLINECRMPVPPGLPPMAAGLFGYLGYDMVRLIERLPETNPDVLGIPDAVMTRPTIMAVFDHVRDTLTLCAPVWPGSDPATAWEAANARLDEAEAALDRPVPRPAPPAALPAQPAP
;
A
#
# COMPACT_ATOMS: atom_id res chain seq x y z
N MET A 1 0.29 25.69 -10.64
CA MET A 1 -0.52 25.19 -9.51
C MET A 1 -1.96 25.59 -9.81
N ASN A 2 -2.90 24.64 -9.88
CA ASN A 2 -4.29 24.96 -10.20
C ASN A 2 -5.01 25.34 -8.89
N ASP A 3 -5.28 26.64 -8.68
CA ASP A 3 -5.89 27.16 -7.45
C ASP A 3 -7.23 26.49 -7.11
N ALA A 4 -7.97 26.06 -8.11
CA ALA A 4 -9.24 25.36 -7.91
C ALA A 4 -9.06 23.97 -7.25
N SER A 5 -8.01 23.23 -7.64
CA SER A 5 -7.70 21.92 -7.08
C SER A 5 -7.26 22.02 -5.60
N PHE A 6 -6.44 23.01 -5.26
CA PHE A 6 -6.05 23.25 -3.87
C PHE A 6 -7.22 23.70 -3.01
N ALA A 7 -8.09 24.56 -3.54
CA ALA A 7 -9.29 25.00 -2.82
C ALA A 7 -10.23 23.83 -2.48
N ALA A 8 -10.47 22.93 -3.45
CA ALA A 8 -11.29 21.73 -3.24
C ALA A 8 -10.66 20.79 -2.19
N PHE A 9 -9.34 20.56 -2.29
CA PHE A 9 -8.56 19.78 -1.34
C PHE A 9 -8.68 20.34 0.09
N ARG A 10 -8.42 21.64 0.27
CA ARG A 10 -8.53 22.34 1.56
C ARG A 10 -9.92 22.22 2.15
N ASN A 11 -10.96 22.41 1.34
CA ASN A 11 -12.34 22.33 1.78
C ASN A 11 -12.73 20.91 2.23
N ALA A 12 -12.19 19.87 1.58
CA ALA A 12 -12.41 18.49 1.99
C ALA A 12 -11.81 18.23 3.38
N LEU A 13 -10.54 18.60 3.59
CA LEU A 13 -9.86 18.43 4.88
C LEU A 13 -10.51 19.25 6.00
N ALA A 14 -10.90 20.49 5.73
CA ALA A 14 -11.62 21.35 6.68
C ALA A 14 -12.98 20.76 7.10
N ALA A 15 -13.61 19.99 6.22
CA ALA A 15 -14.84 19.24 6.51
C ALA A 15 -14.59 17.88 7.20
N GLY A 16 -13.37 17.61 7.65
CA GLY A 16 -12.99 16.35 8.28
C GLY A 16 -13.00 15.14 7.33
N ARG A 17 -12.93 15.36 6.02
CA ARG A 17 -12.95 14.31 5.00
C ARG A 17 -11.56 14.14 4.38
N GLY A 18 -11.15 12.89 4.23
CA GLY A 18 -9.96 12.57 3.43
C GLY A 18 -10.16 12.92 1.97
N THR A 19 -9.06 13.10 1.25
CA THR A 19 -9.05 13.42 -0.18
C THR A 19 -7.83 12.80 -0.85
N ILE A 20 -7.78 12.81 -2.18
CA ILE A 20 -6.71 12.16 -2.96
C ILE A 20 -6.18 13.16 -3.97
N VAL A 21 -4.86 13.41 -3.95
CA VAL A 21 -4.18 14.13 -5.02
C VAL A 21 -3.80 13.11 -6.08
N VAL A 22 -4.04 13.42 -7.35
CA VAL A 22 -3.95 12.44 -8.45
C VAL A 22 -3.15 12.98 -9.59
N ARG A 23 -2.36 12.10 -10.23
CA ARG A 23 -1.76 12.30 -11.54
C ARG A 23 -1.99 11.08 -12.40
N GLU A 24 -2.27 11.29 -13.67
CA GLU A 24 -2.47 10.22 -14.64
C GLU A 24 -1.46 10.33 -15.76
N ARG A 25 -0.93 9.19 -16.18
CA ARG A 25 -0.04 9.08 -17.34
C ARG A 25 -0.40 7.83 -18.16
N VAL A 26 0.00 7.84 -19.42
CA VAL A 26 -0.10 6.66 -20.28
C VAL A 26 0.86 5.57 -19.79
N ALA A 27 0.40 4.31 -19.79
CA ALA A 27 1.13 3.17 -19.26
C ALA A 27 1.81 2.29 -20.33
N ASP A 28 1.94 2.77 -21.57
CA ASP A 28 2.43 1.98 -22.72
C ASP A 28 3.83 1.40 -22.54
N LEU A 29 4.68 2.10 -21.77
CA LEU A 29 6.09 1.75 -21.62
C LEU A 29 6.43 1.03 -20.32
N ASP A 30 5.47 0.95 -19.41
CA ASP A 30 5.68 0.36 -18.08
C ASP A 30 4.80 -0.88 -17.87
N THR A 31 5.42 -1.96 -17.40
CA THR A 31 4.67 -3.08 -16.83
C THR A 31 4.50 -2.88 -15.32
N PRO A 32 3.47 -3.46 -14.66
CA PRO A 32 3.32 -3.36 -13.21
C PRO A 32 4.57 -3.80 -12.44
N VAL A 33 5.21 -4.89 -12.86
CA VAL A 33 6.47 -5.37 -12.25
C VAL A 33 7.62 -4.40 -12.49
N GLY A 34 7.75 -3.87 -13.71
CA GLY A 34 8.78 -2.89 -14.04
C GLY A 34 8.62 -1.60 -13.23
N ALA A 35 7.39 -1.10 -13.13
CA ALA A 35 7.05 0.07 -12.31
C ALA A 35 7.31 -0.20 -10.82
N PHE A 36 6.94 -1.37 -10.30
CA PHE A 36 7.23 -1.75 -8.91
C PHE A 36 8.72 -1.70 -8.61
N LEU A 37 9.56 -2.26 -9.48
CA LEU A 37 11.02 -2.23 -9.31
C LEU A 37 11.58 -0.80 -9.37
N LYS A 38 11.09 0.04 -10.27
CA LYS A 38 11.49 1.45 -10.39
C LYS A 38 11.09 2.25 -9.13
N LEU A 39 9.84 2.09 -8.68
CA LEU A 39 9.28 2.83 -7.55
C LEU A 39 9.90 2.43 -6.20
N THR A 40 10.27 1.15 -6.05
CA THR A 40 10.84 0.64 -4.80
C THR A 40 12.37 0.67 -4.76
N GLY A 41 13.02 0.90 -5.89
CA GLY A 41 14.47 0.72 -6.02
C GLY A 41 14.92 -0.73 -5.76
N GLY A 42 13.96 -1.68 -5.78
CA GLY A 42 14.18 -3.11 -5.54
C GLY A 42 13.96 -3.59 -4.11
N ALA A 43 13.86 -2.72 -3.10
CA ALA A 43 13.74 -3.15 -1.69
C ALA A 43 13.13 -2.08 -0.78
N GLN A 44 11.86 -1.75 -0.94
CA GLN A 44 11.16 -0.86 -0.02
C GLN A 44 10.31 -1.67 0.98
N PRO A 45 10.51 -1.53 2.30
CA PRO A 45 9.68 -2.21 3.30
C PRO A 45 8.20 -1.86 3.17
N ASN A 46 7.35 -2.88 3.36
CA ASN A 46 5.89 -2.75 3.30
C ASN A 46 5.34 -2.23 1.96
N ALA A 47 6.14 -2.25 0.88
CA ALA A 47 5.63 -2.09 -0.47
C ALA A 47 4.99 -3.38 -0.94
N PHE A 48 3.97 -3.27 -1.79
CA PHE A 48 3.31 -4.43 -2.38
C PHE A 48 2.91 -4.19 -3.82
N LEU A 49 2.79 -5.28 -4.57
CA LEU A 49 2.21 -5.33 -5.90
C LEU A 49 1.07 -6.35 -5.88
N LEU A 50 -0.12 -5.93 -6.27
CA LEU A 50 -1.27 -6.78 -6.51
C LEU A 50 -1.56 -6.80 -8.00
N GLU A 51 -1.42 -7.96 -8.62
CA GLU A 51 -1.77 -8.16 -10.03
C GLU A 51 -3.02 -9.04 -10.11
N SER A 52 -4.01 -8.60 -10.87
CA SER A 52 -5.19 -9.41 -11.15
C SER A 52 -4.94 -10.23 -12.42
N ILE A 53 -5.01 -11.55 -12.28
CA ILE A 53 -4.97 -12.51 -13.40
C ILE A 53 -6.27 -13.28 -13.36
N GLU A 54 -7.13 -13.04 -14.35
CA GLU A 54 -8.28 -13.92 -14.56
C GLU A 54 -7.82 -15.19 -15.29
N GLY A 55 -8.39 -16.34 -14.91
CA GLY A 55 -7.96 -17.64 -15.40
C GLY A 55 -7.93 -17.74 -16.92
N GLY A 56 -6.78 -18.05 -17.51
CA GLY A 56 -6.54 -18.17 -18.93
C GLY A 56 -5.83 -16.97 -19.55
N ALA A 57 -6.28 -16.49 -20.72
CA ALA A 57 -5.60 -15.45 -21.49
C ALA A 57 -6.02 -14.00 -21.14
N ALA A 58 -6.97 -13.79 -20.23
CA ALA A 58 -7.44 -12.46 -19.87
C ALA A 58 -6.71 -11.93 -18.63
N ARG A 59 -6.12 -10.73 -18.72
CA ARG A 59 -5.63 -9.97 -17.56
C ARG A 59 -6.83 -9.34 -16.85
N GLY A 60 -6.82 -9.34 -15.53
CA GLY A 60 -7.74 -8.53 -14.76
C GLY A 60 -7.54 -7.04 -15.07
N ARG A 61 -8.59 -6.24 -14.88
CA ARG A 61 -8.57 -4.83 -15.29
C ARG A 61 -7.50 -4.00 -14.58
N TYR A 62 -7.24 -4.26 -13.31
CA TYR A 62 -6.36 -3.42 -12.50
C TYR A 62 -5.16 -4.19 -11.95
N SER A 63 -3.99 -3.54 -11.94
CA SER A 63 -2.86 -3.90 -11.08
C SER A 63 -2.56 -2.71 -10.16
N ALA A 64 -2.24 -2.97 -8.90
CA ALA A 64 -2.04 -1.92 -7.90
C ALA A 64 -0.73 -2.09 -7.15
N ILE A 65 0.01 -0.99 -7.01
CA ILE A 65 1.23 -0.90 -6.21
C ILE A 65 0.95 0.05 -5.05
N GLY A 66 1.25 -0.39 -3.83
CA GLY A 66 1.19 0.47 -2.64
C GLY A 66 2.57 0.69 -2.05
N LEU A 67 2.86 1.94 -1.67
CA LEU A 67 4.18 2.39 -1.26
C LEU A 67 4.14 3.25 0.00
N ALA A 68 5.26 3.26 0.73
CA ALA A 68 5.55 4.20 1.80
C ALA A 68 4.38 4.35 2.80
N PRO A 69 3.94 3.27 3.46
CA PRO A 69 2.82 3.38 4.39
C PRO A 69 3.16 4.27 5.58
N ASP A 70 2.25 5.18 5.93
CA ASP A 70 2.35 6.01 7.13
C ASP A 70 1.86 5.27 8.39
N LEU A 71 1.05 4.22 8.18
CA LEU A 71 0.47 3.41 9.22
C LEU A 71 0.59 1.93 8.88
N VAL A 72 1.00 1.13 9.87
CA VAL A 72 1.04 -0.33 9.80
C VAL A 72 0.36 -0.91 11.05
N TRP A 73 -0.65 -1.72 10.86
CA TRP A 73 -1.30 -2.52 11.89
C TRP A 73 -0.94 -3.99 11.69
N ARG A 74 -0.69 -4.71 12.79
CA ARG A 74 -0.42 -6.15 12.75
C ARG A 74 -1.06 -6.89 13.91
N CYS A 75 -1.33 -8.17 13.72
CA CYS A 75 -1.80 -9.09 14.75
C CYS A 75 -0.82 -10.24 14.89
N ARG A 76 -0.51 -10.62 16.15
CA ARG A 76 0.25 -11.82 16.51
C ARG A 76 -0.38 -12.51 17.71
N GLY A 77 -0.73 -13.78 17.60
CA GLY A 77 -1.32 -14.54 18.69
C GLY A 77 -2.55 -13.85 19.28
N GLY A 78 -3.40 -13.27 18.44
CA GLY A 78 -4.61 -12.55 18.84
C GLY A 78 -4.39 -11.17 19.45
N LYS A 79 -3.16 -10.67 19.55
CA LYS A 79 -2.82 -9.33 20.04
C LYS A 79 -2.55 -8.40 18.88
N ALA A 80 -3.19 -7.22 18.89
CA ALA A 80 -2.99 -6.19 17.89
C ALA A 80 -1.96 -5.16 18.33
N GLU A 81 -1.16 -4.71 17.40
CA GLU A 81 -0.21 -3.61 17.54
C GLU A 81 -0.33 -2.68 16.33
N ILE A 82 -0.12 -1.40 16.54
CA ILE A 82 -0.16 -0.38 15.49
C ILE A 82 1.08 0.51 15.51
N ASN A 83 1.59 0.83 14.33
CA ASN A 83 2.58 1.87 14.14
C ASN A 83 1.95 2.99 13.31
N ARG A 84 1.71 4.15 13.92
CA ARG A 84 1.11 5.34 13.28
C ARG A 84 2.15 6.30 12.71
N HIS A 85 3.42 5.94 12.80
CA HIS A 85 4.57 6.74 12.34
C HIS A 85 5.54 5.88 11.51
N ALA A 86 5.00 4.97 10.69
CA ALA A 86 5.79 3.96 10.00
C ALA A 86 6.83 4.55 9.02
N LEU A 87 6.59 5.76 8.50
CA LEU A 87 7.55 6.47 7.65
C LEU A 87 8.81 6.93 8.40
N SER A 88 8.66 7.41 9.63
CA SER A 88 9.77 7.97 10.41
C SER A 88 10.32 7.01 11.48
N ALA A 89 9.50 6.06 11.94
CA ALA A 89 9.84 5.10 12.98
C ALA A 89 9.32 3.70 12.60
N PRO A 90 9.93 2.99 11.64
CA PRO A 90 9.38 1.75 11.06
C PRO A 90 9.19 0.61 12.07
N HIS A 91 9.83 0.68 13.22
CA HIS A 91 9.73 -0.30 14.30
C HIS A 91 8.91 0.19 15.51
N GLY A 92 8.32 1.39 15.44
CA GLY A 92 7.59 2.05 16.52
C GLY A 92 6.18 1.52 16.73
N PHE A 93 6.03 0.22 17.00
CA PHE A 93 4.73 -0.40 17.27
C PHE A 93 4.32 -0.16 18.72
N ALA A 94 3.04 0.21 18.91
CA ALA A 94 2.38 0.29 20.20
C ALA A 94 1.24 -0.75 20.26
N PRO A 95 0.99 -1.38 21.42
CA PRO A 95 -0.13 -2.28 21.57
C PRO A 95 -1.46 -1.54 21.40
N GLU A 96 -2.44 -2.22 20.81
CA GLU A 96 -3.81 -1.76 20.69
C GLU A 96 -4.67 -2.37 21.80
N ASP A 97 -5.57 -1.57 22.37
CA ASP A 97 -6.48 -2.02 23.40
C ASP A 97 -7.61 -2.91 22.85
N GLY A 98 -7.95 -3.95 23.61
CA GLY A 98 -9.07 -4.83 23.33
C GLY A 98 -8.78 -5.91 22.26
N PRO A 99 -9.83 -6.62 21.81
CA PRO A 99 -9.70 -7.70 20.83
C PRO A 99 -9.17 -7.21 19.48
N ALA A 100 -8.28 -7.99 18.85
CA ALA A 100 -7.63 -7.61 17.59
C ALA A 100 -8.63 -7.31 16.46
N LEU A 101 -9.74 -8.07 16.36
CA LEU A 101 -10.77 -7.81 15.35
C LEU A 101 -11.51 -6.49 15.58
N GLU A 102 -11.69 -6.08 16.83
CA GLU A 102 -12.30 -4.78 17.14
C GLU A 102 -11.35 -3.63 16.83
N SER A 103 -10.06 -3.79 17.17
CA SER A 103 -9.00 -2.86 16.77
C SER A 103 -8.99 -2.67 15.25
N LEU A 104 -9.01 -3.78 14.48
CA LEU A 104 -9.05 -3.72 13.02
C LEU A 104 -10.30 -3.01 12.50
N ARG A 105 -11.49 -3.27 13.08
CA ARG A 105 -12.72 -2.58 12.70
C ARG A 105 -12.65 -1.06 12.95
N ARG A 106 -12.08 -0.66 14.08
CA ARG A 106 -11.85 0.77 14.37
C ARG A 106 -10.93 1.39 13.32
N LEU A 107 -9.83 0.70 13.00
CA LEU A 107 -8.89 1.17 11.98
C LEU A 107 -9.51 1.27 10.58
N ILE A 108 -10.31 0.29 10.17
CA ILE A 108 -11.03 0.35 8.88
C ILE A 108 -11.94 1.58 8.84
N ASN A 109 -12.66 1.88 9.92
CA ASN A 109 -13.53 3.05 9.99
C ASN A 109 -12.73 4.37 9.97
N GLU A 110 -11.61 4.43 10.67
CA GLU A 110 -10.69 5.58 10.67
C GLU A 110 -10.12 5.85 9.27
N CYS A 111 -9.76 4.79 8.55
CA CYS A 111 -9.15 4.88 7.22
C CYS A 111 -10.18 4.92 6.07
N ARG A 112 -11.47 5.00 6.39
CA ARG A 112 -12.50 5.09 5.35
C ARG A 112 -12.42 6.43 4.63
N MET A 113 -12.26 6.35 3.31
CA MET A 113 -12.20 7.53 2.45
C MET A 113 -13.11 7.29 1.23
N PRO A 114 -14.00 8.24 0.89
CA PRO A 114 -14.75 8.15 -0.35
C PRO A 114 -13.79 8.34 -1.52
N VAL A 115 -13.73 7.35 -2.40
CA VAL A 115 -12.97 7.45 -3.66
C VAL A 115 -13.82 8.24 -4.66
N PRO A 116 -13.33 9.36 -5.20
CA PRO A 116 -14.05 10.15 -6.20
C PRO A 116 -14.44 9.32 -7.43
N PRO A 117 -15.60 9.59 -8.06
CA PRO A 117 -15.97 8.95 -9.32
C PRO A 117 -14.88 9.13 -10.38
N GLY A 118 -14.60 8.07 -11.13
CA GLY A 118 -13.57 8.08 -12.17
C GLY A 118 -12.18 7.62 -11.72
N LEU A 119 -11.90 7.60 -10.42
CA LEU A 119 -10.66 7.01 -9.92
C LEU A 119 -10.79 5.48 -9.76
N PRO A 120 -9.65 4.75 -9.86
CA PRO A 120 -9.64 3.32 -9.56
C PRO A 120 -10.11 3.04 -8.13
N PRO A 121 -10.84 1.95 -7.87
CA PRO A 121 -11.36 1.65 -6.53
C PRO A 121 -10.25 1.45 -5.47
N MET A 122 -9.02 1.15 -5.91
CA MET A 122 -7.83 0.97 -5.07
C MET A 122 -7.02 2.26 -4.88
N ALA A 123 -7.57 3.44 -5.18
CA ALA A 123 -6.87 4.72 -5.06
C ALA A 123 -6.49 5.08 -3.60
N ALA A 124 -7.20 4.54 -2.62
CA ALA A 124 -6.92 4.71 -1.19
C ALA A 124 -7.49 3.55 -0.38
N GLY A 125 -6.98 3.32 0.83
CA GLY A 125 -7.50 2.32 1.75
C GLY A 125 -6.43 1.63 2.59
N LEU A 126 -6.82 0.50 3.17
CA LEU A 126 -5.94 -0.43 3.86
C LEU A 126 -5.69 -1.64 2.98
N PHE A 127 -4.44 -2.05 2.91
CA PHE A 127 -3.99 -3.19 2.11
C PHE A 127 -3.12 -4.11 2.95
N GLY A 128 -3.23 -5.41 2.72
CA GLY A 128 -2.45 -6.37 3.48
C GLY A 128 -3.03 -7.77 3.38
N TYR A 129 -2.79 -8.57 4.42
CA TYR A 129 -3.31 -9.91 4.48
C TYR A 129 -3.91 -10.22 5.86
N LEU A 130 -4.89 -11.10 5.85
CA LEU A 130 -5.40 -11.83 7.00
C LEU A 130 -5.02 -13.30 6.77
N GLY A 131 -4.09 -13.83 7.57
CA GLY A 131 -3.69 -15.21 7.49
C GLY A 131 -4.80 -16.15 7.97
N TYR A 132 -4.66 -17.44 7.66
CA TYR A 132 -5.66 -18.44 8.02
C TYR A 132 -5.92 -18.48 9.54
N ASP A 133 -4.89 -18.31 10.36
CA ASP A 133 -5.00 -18.38 11.82
C ASP A 133 -5.83 -17.23 12.45
N MET A 134 -6.16 -16.20 11.70
CA MET A 134 -7.13 -15.19 12.15
C MET A 134 -8.52 -15.77 12.40
N VAL A 135 -8.86 -16.93 11.83
CA VAL A 135 -10.11 -17.66 12.13
C VAL A 135 -10.21 -18.05 13.61
N ARG A 136 -9.08 -18.25 14.29
CA ARG A 136 -9.03 -18.60 15.74
C ARG A 136 -9.55 -17.49 16.64
N LEU A 137 -9.66 -16.26 16.14
CA LEU A 137 -10.30 -15.15 16.85
C LEU A 137 -11.83 -15.22 16.80
N ILE A 138 -12.39 -16.10 15.96
CA ILE A 138 -13.83 -16.26 15.73
C ILE A 138 -14.27 -17.67 16.21
N GLU A 139 -13.46 -18.70 15.92
CA GLU A 139 -13.77 -20.09 16.18
C GLU A 139 -12.71 -20.76 17.07
N ARG A 140 -13.16 -21.72 17.88
CA ARG A 140 -12.25 -22.55 18.69
C ARG A 140 -11.72 -23.70 17.84
N LEU A 141 -10.52 -23.54 17.31
CA LEU A 141 -9.82 -24.59 16.56
C LEU A 141 -8.66 -25.16 17.40
N PRO A 142 -8.38 -26.47 17.30
CA PRO A 142 -7.22 -27.08 17.97
C PRO A 142 -5.92 -26.48 17.42
N GLU A 143 -4.97 -26.24 18.32
CA GLU A 143 -3.64 -25.75 18.00
C GLU A 143 -2.69 -26.94 17.97
N THR A 144 -2.52 -27.54 16.79
CA THR A 144 -1.80 -28.81 16.63
C THR A 144 -0.44 -28.65 16.00
N ASN A 145 -0.18 -27.55 15.29
CA ASN A 145 1.04 -27.36 14.55
C ASN A 145 1.88 -26.20 15.11
N PRO A 146 3.23 -26.35 15.20
CA PRO A 146 4.10 -25.26 15.63
C PRO A 146 4.12 -24.16 14.57
N ASP A 147 4.16 -22.89 15.02
CA ASP A 147 4.43 -21.74 14.14
C ASP A 147 5.92 -21.72 13.77
N VAL A 148 6.25 -22.26 12.61
CA VAL A 148 7.63 -22.32 12.09
C VAL A 148 8.04 -21.07 11.33
N LEU A 149 7.09 -20.23 10.90
CA LEU A 149 7.36 -19.04 10.11
C LEU A 149 7.56 -17.80 10.98
N GLY A 150 6.91 -17.74 12.14
CA GLY A 150 7.01 -16.61 13.07
C GLY A 150 6.54 -15.27 12.47
N ILE A 151 5.71 -15.30 11.42
CA ILE A 151 5.16 -14.09 10.79
C ILE A 151 3.90 -13.63 11.52
N PRO A 152 3.47 -12.37 11.40
CA PRO A 152 2.18 -11.93 11.93
C PRO A 152 1.01 -12.72 11.35
N ASP A 153 -0.01 -12.98 12.15
CA ASP A 153 -1.28 -13.59 11.69
C ASP A 153 -2.00 -12.68 10.69
N ALA A 154 -1.81 -11.37 10.83
CA ALA A 154 -2.33 -10.37 9.91
C ALA A 154 -1.45 -9.12 9.88
N VAL A 155 -1.39 -8.48 8.73
CA VAL A 155 -0.77 -7.15 8.55
C VAL A 155 -1.66 -6.32 7.64
N MET A 156 -1.94 -5.08 8.05
CA MET A 156 -2.61 -4.06 7.23
C MET A 156 -1.75 -2.81 7.17
N THR A 157 -1.57 -2.28 5.98
CA THR A 157 -0.80 -1.06 5.73
C THR A 157 -1.69 0.01 5.12
N ARG A 158 -1.39 1.28 5.41
CA ARG A 158 -2.03 2.44 4.80
C ARG A 158 -1.03 3.15 3.90
N PRO A 159 -0.99 2.84 2.60
CA PRO A 159 -0.05 3.47 1.68
C PRO A 159 -0.29 4.97 1.56
N THR A 160 0.80 5.75 1.43
CA THR A 160 0.74 7.18 1.12
C THR A 160 0.83 7.45 -0.38
N ILE A 161 1.22 6.43 -1.16
CA ILE A 161 1.19 6.42 -2.63
C ILE A 161 0.58 5.11 -3.10
N MET A 162 -0.38 5.23 -4.02
CA MET A 162 -0.89 4.12 -4.82
C MET A 162 -0.60 4.40 -6.29
N ALA A 163 -0.03 3.43 -6.98
CA ALA A 163 0.13 3.44 -8.43
C ALA A 163 -0.77 2.34 -9.01
N VAL A 164 -1.80 2.74 -9.76
CA VAL A 164 -2.83 1.81 -10.25
C VAL A 164 -2.85 1.82 -11.77
N PHE A 165 -2.57 0.65 -12.34
CA PHE A 165 -2.69 0.40 -13.77
C PHE A 165 -4.14 0.04 -14.11
N ASP A 166 -4.73 0.71 -15.10
CA ASP A 166 -5.97 0.30 -15.75
C ASP A 166 -5.62 -0.30 -17.13
N HIS A 167 -5.62 -1.61 -17.23
CA HIS A 167 -5.24 -2.35 -18.44
C HIS A 167 -6.25 -2.23 -19.58
N VAL A 168 -7.43 -1.67 -19.32
CA VAL A 168 -8.44 -1.39 -20.35
C VAL A 168 -8.24 -0.02 -20.97
N ARG A 169 -7.74 0.93 -20.17
CA ARG A 169 -7.47 2.32 -20.60
C ARG A 169 -6.03 2.57 -20.97
N ASP A 170 -5.13 1.63 -20.72
CA ASP A 170 -3.68 1.77 -20.83
C ASP A 170 -3.16 3.00 -20.07
N THR A 171 -3.68 3.20 -18.85
CA THR A 171 -3.31 4.32 -17.98
C THR A 171 -2.70 3.85 -16.68
N LEU A 172 -1.77 4.65 -16.16
CA LEU A 172 -1.23 4.56 -14.81
C LEU A 172 -1.68 5.79 -14.02
N THR A 173 -2.47 5.55 -13.00
CA THR A 173 -2.93 6.60 -12.06
C THR A 173 -2.10 6.54 -10.79
N LEU A 174 -1.36 7.64 -10.52
CA LEU A 174 -0.67 7.85 -9.25
C LEU A 174 -1.61 8.59 -8.31
N CYS A 175 -1.85 8.03 -7.13
CA CYS A 175 -2.73 8.57 -6.12
C CYS A 175 -1.94 8.82 -4.83
N ALA A 176 -2.04 10.03 -4.28
CA ALA A 176 -1.54 10.36 -2.95
C ALA A 176 -2.74 10.63 -2.01
N PRO A 177 -3.21 9.62 -1.26
CA PRO A 177 -4.27 9.80 -0.29
C PRO A 177 -3.81 10.67 0.88
N VAL A 178 -4.69 11.56 1.32
CA VAL A 178 -4.45 12.43 2.48
C VAL A 178 -5.65 12.33 3.42
N TRP A 179 -5.39 11.93 4.65
CA TRP A 179 -6.40 11.83 5.71
C TRP A 179 -6.50 13.14 6.50
N PRO A 180 -7.64 13.42 7.16
CA PRO A 180 -7.82 14.60 8.00
C PRO A 180 -6.81 14.63 9.17
N GLY A 181 -6.51 15.82 9.68
CA GLY A 181 -5.69 16.00 10.89
C GLY A 181 -4.39 16.76 10.67
N SER A 182 -3.98 16.97 9.42
CA SER A 182 -2.80 17.78 9.07
C SER A 182 -3.20 19.16 8.59
N ASP A 183 -2.27 20.14 8.72
CA ASP A 183 -2.43 21.42 8.05
C ASP A 183 -2.59 21.24 6.53
N PRO A 184 -3.63 21.82 5.91
CA PRO A 184 -3.93 21.58 4.51
C PRO A 184 -2.80 22.00 3.54
N ALA A 185 -2.09 23.07 3.80
CA ALA A 185 -0.99 23.53 2.93
C ALA A 185 0.16 22.54 2.97
N THR A 186 0.62 22.20 4.17
CA THR A 186 1.68 21.22 4.39
C THR A 186 1.33 19.85 3.82
N ALA A 187 0.07 19.40 4.01
CA ALA A 187 -0.40 18.12 3.49
C ALA A 187 -0.45 18.08 1.96
N TRP A 188 -0.85 19.19 1.33
CA TRP A 188 -0.85 19.36 -0.12
C TRP A 188 0.55 19.30 -0.70
N GLU A 189 1.50 20.05 -0.12
CA GLU A 189 2.90 20.06 -0.55
C GLU A 189 3.52 18.67 -0.41
N ALA A 190 3.31 18.02 0.72
CA ALA A 190 3.82 16.67 0.96
C ALA A 190 3.22 15.62 -0.01
N ALA A 191 1.94 15.72 -0.34
CA ALA A 191 1.31 14.83 -1.32
C ALA A 191 1.87 15.04 -2.71
N ASN A 192 2.04 16.29 -3.14
CA ASN A 192 2.64 16.60 -4.44
C ASN A 192 4.11 16.16 -4.51
N ALA A 193 4.90 16.41 -3.47
CA ALA A 193 6.30 15.97 -3.42
C ALA A 193 6.43 14.45 -3.59
N ARG A 194 5.56 13.65 -2.94
CA ARG A 194 5.54 12.20 -3.12
C ARG A 194 5.17 11.79 -4.55
N LEU A 195 4.23 12.50 -5.19
CA LEU A 195 3.87 12.25 -6.58
C LEU A 195 5.01 12.61 -7.53
N ASP A 196 5.70 13.75 -7.31
CA ASP A 196 6.90 14.15 -8.07
C ASP A 196 8.01 13.09 -7.99
N GLU A 197 8.22 12.56 -6.78
CA GLU A 197 9.20 11.51 -6.51
C GLU A 197 8.84 10.19 -7.22
N ALA A 198 7.57 9.82 -7.20
CA ALA A 198 7.07 8.64 -7.89
C ALA A 198 7.19 8.77 -9.42
N GLU A 199 6.83 9.91 -9.99
CA GLU A 199 7.02 10.18 -11.43
C GLU A 199 8.49 10.12 -11.82
N ALA A 200 9.36 10.80 -11.06
CA ALA A 200 10.80 10.77 -11.30
C ALA A 200 11.39 9.35 -11.18
N ALA A 201 10.85 8.51 -10.30
CA ALA A 201 11.26 7.11 -10.18
C ALA A 201 10.83 6.28 -11.40
N LEU A 202 9.63 6.49 -11.91
CA LEU A 202 9.13 5.81 -13.12
C LEU A 202 9.93 6.17 -14.38
N ASP A 203 10.51 7.35 -14.44
CA ASP A 203 11.33 7.78 -15.57
C ASP A 203 12.76 7.21 -15.54
N ARG A 204 13.15 6.54 -14.44
CA ARG A 204 14.46 5.86 -14.34
C ARG A 204 14.43 4.51 -15.07
N PRO A 205 15.60 3.99 -15.47
CA PRO A 205 15.71 2.63 -15.97
C PRO A 205 15.35 1.63 -14.86
N VAL A 206 14.82 0.47 -15.26
CA VAL A 206 14.53 -0.62 -14.31
C VAL A 206 15.83 -1.06 -13.63
N PRO A 207 15.89 -1.12 -12.28
CA PRO A 207 17.05 -1.61 -11.55
C PRO A 207 17.36 -3.05 -11.99
N ARG A 208 18.60 -3.31 -12.40
CA ARG A 208 19.04 -4.68 -12.70
C ARG A 208 19.51 -5.31 -11.39
N PRO A 209 18.95 -6.48 -11.00
CA PRO A 209 19.50 -7.23 -9.87
C PRO A 209 20.97 -7.58 -10.19
N ALA A 210 21.81 -7.56 -9.16
CA ALA A 210 23.14 -8.11 -9.31
C ALA A 210 23.03 -9.57 -9.77
N PRO A 211 23.91 -10.05 -10.68
CA PRO A 211 23.87 -11.44 -11.08
C PRO A 211 23.96 -12.33 -9.82
N PRO A 212 23.16 -13.41 -9.75
CA PRO A 212 23.23 -14.31 -8.62
C PRO A 212 24.67 -14.79 -8.45
N ALA A 213 25.15 -14.84 -7.19
CA ALA A 213 26.45 -15.43 -6.89
C ALA A 213 26.48 -16.83 -7.51
N ALA A 214 27.56 -17.14 -8.21
CA ALA A 214 27.71 -18.44 -8.84
C ALA A 214 27.42 -19.54 -7.80
N LEU A 215 26.46 -20.39 -8.11
CA LEU A 215 26.19 -21.57 -7.28
C LEU A 215 27.50 -22.32 -7.09
N PRO A 216 27.84 -22.78 -5.86
CA PRO A 216 29.01 -23.62 -5.67
C PRO A 216 28.91 -24.83 -6.60
N ALA A 217 29.98 -25.13 -7.32
CA ALA A 217 30.03 -26.25 -8.22
C ALA A 217 29.58 -27.51 -7.46
N GLN A 218 28.57 -28.20 -7.96
CA GLN A 218 28.19 -29.48 -7.41
C GLN A 218 29.40 -30.43 -7.59
N PRO A 219 29.82 -31.15 -6.53
CA PRO A 219 30.86 -32.17 -6.71
C PRO A 219 30.35 -33.16 -7.75
N ALA A 220 31.24 -33.48 -8.70
CA ALA A 220 30.97 -34.50 -9.70
C ALA A 220 30.68 -35.85 -9.02
N PRO A 221 29.78 -36.68 -9.56
CA PRO A 221 29.40 -37.97 -9.01
C PRO A 221 30.57 -38.96 -8.97
#